data_922a929e0ac4ce99b934e894f4dffc92
#
_entry.id   922a929e0ac4ce99b934e894f4dffc92
#
_cell.length_a   1.000
_cell.length_b   1.000
_cell.length_c   1.000
_cell.angle_alpha   90.00
_cell.angle_beta   90.00
_cell.angle_gamma   90.00
#
_symmetry.space_group_name_H-M   'P 1'
#
loop_
_entity.id
_entity.type
_entity.pdbx_description
1 polymer ?
#
loop_
_entity_poly.entity_id
_entity_poly.type
_entity_poly.pdbx_seq_one_letter_code
_entity_poly.pdbx_strand_id
1 'polypeptide(L)'
;MNTLDYYNSKTDEFISSTVDVDFSKTQDKFLAKLSPKAHILDFGCGSGRDTKYFLEQGFKVTAIDGSVELCKFASEFAGVTVKQMYFQDLDEVDAYDGIWACASILHLHYGELQDVLGKMMRAVKDNGVIYTSFKYGTFEGERNGRYFTDCDEAKLAELLKCV
;
A
#
# COMPACT_ATOMS: atom_id res chain seq x y z
N MET A 1 -9.29 -10.35 -17.33
CA MET A 1 -8.02 -9.65 -16.96
C MET A 1 -8.13 -9.39 -15.47
N ASN A 2 -7.18 -9.87 -14.67
CA ASN A 2 -7.19 -9.56 -13.24
C ASN A 2 -6.49 -8.22 -12.97
N THR A 3 -6.57 -7.70 -11.74
CA THR A 3 -5.98 -6.40 -11.37
C THR A 3 -4.47 -6.33 -11.64
N LEU A 4 -3.73 -7.42 -11.43
CA LEU A 4 -2.28 -7.46 -11.69
C LEU A 4 -1.97 -7.45 -13.19
N ASP A 5 -2.75 -8.17 -14.00
CA ASP A 5 -2.62 -8.11 -15.47
C ASP A 5 -2.83 -6.68 -15.99
N TYR A 6 -3.78 -5.94 -15.39
CA TYR A 6 -3.98 -4.53 -15.72
C TYR A 6 -2.72 -3.72 -15.44
N TYR A 7 -2.14 -3.82 -14.24
CA TYR A 7 -0.95 -3.06 -13.88
C TYR A 7 0.28 -3.45 -14.69
N ASN A 8 0.46 -4.73 -15.00
CA ASN A 8 1.56 -5.19 -15.86
C ASN A 8 1.41 -4.72 -17.31
N SER A 9 0.18 -4.61 -17.82
CA SER A 9 -0.08 -4.19 -19.20
C SER A 9 -0.19 -2.67 -19.38
N LYS A 10 -0.48 -1.93 -18.31
CA LYS A 10 -0.70 -0.48 -18.28
C LYS A 10 0.32 0.26 -17.41
N THR A 11 1.50 -0.31 -17.25
CA THR A 11 2.55 0.20 -16.37
C THR A 11 2.91 1.65 -16.68
N ASP A 12 3.19 1.99 -17.95
CA ASP A 12 3.60 3.35 -18.35
C ASP A 12 2.49 4.38 -18.10
N GLU A 13 1.24 4.02 -18.40
CA GLU A 13 0.07 4.88 -18.16
C GLU A 13 -0.12 5.15 -16.66
N PHE A 14 0.02 4.12 -15.84
CA PHE A 14 -0.08 4.23 -14.39
C PHE A 14 1.05 5.09 -13.81
N ILE A 15 2.30 4.84 -14.21
CA ILE A 15 3.46 5.60 -13.76
C ILE A 15 3.29 7.07 -14.08
N SER A 16 3.01 7.41 -15.34
CA SER A 16 2.86 8.80 -15.78
C SER A 16 1.75 9.55 -15.05
N SER A 17 0.72 8.84 -14.58
CA SER A 17 -0.42 9.44 -13.85
C SER A 17 -0.18 9.57 -12.33
N THR A 18 0.86 8.93 -11.78
CA THR A 18 1.02 8.83 -10.32
C THR A 18 2.37 9.32 -9.79
N VAL A 19 3.45 9.19 -10.56
CA VAL A 19 4.82 9.39 -10.08
C VAL A 19 5.11 10.81 -9.61
N ASP A 20 4.54 11.82 -10.29
CA ASP A 20 4.76 13.25 -10.01
C ASP A 20 3.61 13.91 -9.21
N VAL A 21 2.64 13.12 -8.76
CA VAL A 21 1.53 13.66 -7.96
C VAL A 21 2.02 14.06 -6.58
N ASP A 22 1.86 15.34 -6.22
CA ASP A 22 2.15 15.81 -4.87
C ASP A 22 1.15 15.23 -3.86
N PHE A 23 1.66 14.38 -2.99
CA PHE A 23 0.92 13.75 -1.91
C PHE A 23 1.50 14.06 -0.52
N SER A 24 2.42 15.03 -0.46
CA SER A 24 3.21 15.39 0.71
C SER A 24 2.36 15.65 1.96
N LYS A 25 1.22 16.34 1.82
CA LYS A 25 0.34 16.63 2.96
C LYS A 25 -0.15 15.38 3.70
N THR A 26 -0.42 14.29 2.98
CA THR A 26 -0.89 13.05 3.58
C THR A 26 0.28 12.22 4.11
N GLN A 27 1.37 12.18 3.34
CA GLN A 27 2.63 11.55 3.74
C GLN A 27 3.15 12.16 5.05
N ASP A 28 3.21 13.50 5.16
CA ASP A 28 3.68 14.21 6.36
C ASP A 28 2.81 13.92 7.60
N LYS A 29 1.48 13.82 7.43
CA LYS A 29 0.58 13.43 8.53
C LYS A 29 0.87 12.03 9.06
N PHE A 30 1.23 11.10 8.17
CA PHE A 30 1.64 9.75 8.55
C PHE A 30 3.01 9.78 9.25
N LEU A 31 4.00 10.44 8.65
CA LEU A 31 5.35 10.53 9.20
C LEU A 31 5.38 11.21 10.57
N ALA A 32 4.53 12.22 10.79
CA ALA A 32 4.43 12.93 12.08
C ALA A 32 4.00 12.02 13.26
N LYS A 33 3.49 10.83 12.97
CA LYS A 33 3.11 9.84 13.99
C LYS A 33 4.21 8.82 14.29
N LEU A 34 5.30 8.85 13.53
CA LEU A 34 6.42 7.91 13.63
C LEU A 34 7.63 8.57 14.27
N SER A 35 8.43 7.77 14.96
CA SER A 35 9.74 8.21 15.45
C SER A 35 10.73 8.45 14.30
N PRO A 36 11.72 9.34 14.45
CA PRO A 36 12.75 9.51 13.44
C PRO A 36 13.44 8.19 13.08
N LYS A 37 13.69 7.96 11.79
CA LYS A 37 14.31 6.75 11.25
C LYS A 37 13.49 5.46 11.43
N ALA A 38 12.20 5.58 11.74
CA ALA A 38 11.30 4.43 11.84
C ALA A 38 11.32 3.59 10.56
N HIS A 39 11.00 2.32 10.68
CA HIS A 39 10.90 1.38 9.57
C HIS A 39 9.48 1.33 9.03
N ILE A 40 9.30 1.72 7.78
CA ILE A 40 8.02 1.76 7.08
C ILE A 40 7.95 0.60 6.08
N LEU A 41 6.81 -0.09 6.04
CA LEU A 41 6.42 -0.95 4.93
C LEU A 41 5.55 -0.13 3.95
N ASP A 42 6.02 0.08 2.73
CA ASP A 42 5.21 0.59 1.63
C ASP A 42 4.53 -0.59 0.93
N PHE A 43 3.26 -0.80 1.26
CA PHE A 43 2.51 -2.00 0.96
C PHE A 43 1.65 -1.82 -0.30
N GLY A 44 2.23 -2.18 -1.43
CA GLY A 44 1.72 -1.89 -2.77
C GLY A 44 2.21 -0.53 -3.25
N CYS A 45 3.53 -0.40 -3.42
CA CYS A 45 4.21 0.88 -3.66
C CYS A 45 3.95 1.50 -5.04
N GLY A 46 3.42 0.73 -5.98
CA GLY A 46 3.11 1.20 -7.34
C GLY A 46 4.32 1.79 -8.04
N SER A 47 4.26 3.07 -8.41
CA SER A 47 5.36 3.79 -9.06
C SER A 47 6.57 4.09 -8.15
N GLY A 48 6.48 3.78 -6.86
CA GLY A 48 7.54 4.10 -5.89
C GLY A 48 7.57 5.56 -5.42
N ARG A 49 6.55 6.36 -5.75
CA ARG A 49 6.43 7.78 -5.33
C ARG A 49 6.57 7.93 -3.81
N ASP A 50 5.78 7.17 -3.05
CA ASP A 50 5.75 7.27 -1.60
C ASP A 50 7.02 6.66 -0.97
N THR A 51 7.50 5.54 -1.50
CA THR A 51 8.78 4.93 -1.12
C THR A 51 9.92 5.94 -1.20
N LYS A 52 10.06 6.62 -2.34
CA LYS A 52 11.10 7.62 -2.55
C LYS A 52 10.97 8.78 -1.56
N TYR A 53 9.75 9.29 -1.39
CA TYR A 53 9.49 10.38 -0.44
C TYR A 53 9.94 10.01 0.98
N PHE A 54 9.54 8.85 1.49
CA PHE A 54 9.90 8.42 2.84
C PHE A 54 11.42 8.22 3.02
N LEU A 55 12.10 7.70 2.00
CA LEU A 55 13.57 7.58 2.01
C LEU A 55 14.25 8.96 2.07
N GLU A 56 13.77 9.93 1.28
CA GLU A 56 14.29 11.31 1.27
C GLU A 56 14.05 12.01 2.62
N GLN A 57 12.99 11.65 3.35
CA GLN A 57 12.74 12.14 4.72
C GLN A 57 13.57 11.39 5.79
N GLY A 58 14.43 10.45 5.39
CA GLY A 58 15.37 9.75 6.28
C GLY A 58 14.81 8.53 7.01
N PHE A 59 13.65 8.00 6.56
CA PHE A 59 13.06 6.77 7.08
C PHE A 59 13.67 5.54 6.42
N LYS A 60 13.63 4.40 7.11
CA LYS A 60 13.92 3.10 6.52
C LYS A 60 12.65 2.58 5.83
N VAL A 61 12.76 2.14 4.58
CA VAL A 61 11.61 1.66 3.83
C VAL A 61 11.86 0.25 3.29
N THR A 62 10.91 -0.64 3.52
CA THR A 62 10.71 -1.87 2.75
C THR A 62 9.54 -1.63 1.83
N ALA A 63 9.72 -1.81 0.52
CA ALA A 63 8.68 -1.61 -0.47
C ALA A 63 8.36 -2.91 -1.19
N ILE A 64 7.08 -3.17 -1.38
CA ILE A 64 6.57 -4.33 -2.11
C ILE A 64 5.50 -3.93 -3.12
N ASP A 65 5.39 -4.67 -4.19
CA ASP A 65 4.27 -4.61 -5.14
C ASP A 65 4.02 -5.99 -5.76
N GLY A 66 2.80 -6.26 -6.18
CA GLY A 66 2.45 -7.51 -6.89
C GLY A 66 2.85 -7.50 -8.36
N SER A 67 2.99 -6.33 -8.99
CA SER A 67 3.36 -6.18 -10.40
C SER A 67 4.88 -6.20 -10.58
N VAL A 68 5.37 -7.14 -11.38
CA VAL A 68 6.80 -7.25 -11.73
C VAL A 68 7.29 -5.98 -12.40
N GLU A 69 6.50 -5.41 -13.30
CA GLU A 69 6.90 -4.23 -14.07
C GLU A 69 6.95 -2.98 -13.18
N LEU A 70 5.99 -2.82 -12.25
CA LEU A 70 6.05 -1.74 -11.27
C LEU A 70 7.23 -1.91 -10.30
N CYS A 71 7.54 -3.13 -9.86
CA CYS A 71 8.71 -3.39 -9.01
C CYS A 71 10.02 -2.97 -9.68
N LYS A 72 10.19 -3.25 -10.96
CA LYS A 72 11.37 -2.82 -11.72
C LYS A 72 11.49 -1.32 -11.76
N PHE A 73 10.44 -0.64 -12.23
CA PHE A 73 10.44 0.82 -12.32
C PHE A 73 10.65 1.47 -10.95
N ALA A 74 9.89 1.08 -9.93
CA ALA A 74 9.97 1.66 -8.59
C ALA A 74 11.35 1.45 -7.95
N SER A 75 12.00 0.31 -8.21
CA SER A 75 13.36 0.06 -7.72
C SER A 75 14.37 1.04 -8.29
N GLU A 76 14.31 1.31 -9.59
CA GLU A 76 15.16 2.30 -10.26
C GLU A 76 14.84 3.72 -9.80
N PHE A 77 13.55 4.06 -9.74
CA PHE A 77 13.07 5.40 -9.38
C PHE A 77 13.38 5.79 -7.94
N ALA A 78 13.17 4.88 -6.98
CA ALA A 78 13.39 5.13 -5.56
C ALA A 78 14.83 4.80 -5.10
N GLY A 79 15.62 4.10 -5.92
CA GLY A 79 17.00 3.73 -5.58
C GLY A 79 17.11 2.63 -4.51
N VAL A 80 16.08 1.79 -4.38
CA VAL A 80 16.04 0.65 -3.45
C VAL A 80 15.44 -0.57 -4.14
N THR A 81 15.73 -1.77 -3.62
CA THR A 81 15.09 -2.98 -4.15
C THR A 81 13.63 -3.05 -3.70
N VAL A 82 12.70 -3.01 -4.65
CA VAL A 82 11.29 -3.31 -4.41
C VAL A 82 11.07 -4.80 -4.59
N LYS A 83 10.52 -5.46 -3.57
CA LYS A 83 10.27 -6.91 -3.62
C LYS A 83 8.92 -7.18 -4.29
N GLN A 84 8.91 -8.06 -5.30
CA GLN A 84 7.65 -8.59 -5.80
C GLN A 84 7.03 -9.50 -4.73
N MET A 85 5.85 -9.14 -4.24
CA MET A 85 5.15 -9.89 -3.21
C MET A 85 3.65 -9.58 -3.25
N TYR A 86 2.81 -10.58 -3.08
CA TYR A 86 1.36 -10.37 -2.94
C TYR A 86 1.02 -9.99 -1.50
N PHE A 87 -0.07 -9.28 -1.31
CA PHE A 87 -0.53 -8.86 0.03
C PHE A 87 -0.79 -10.04 0.96
N GLN A 88 -1.28 -11.15 0.38
CA GLN A 88 -1.57 -12.39 1.10
C GLN A 88 -0.32 -13.08 1.66
N ASP A 89 0.87 -12.75 1.14
CA ASP A 89 2.14 -13.37 1.53
C ASP A 89 2.84 -12.64 2.70
N LEU A 90 2.23 -11.55 3.22
CA LEU A 90 2.78 -10.85 4.38
C LEU A 90 2.76 -11.78 5.61
N ASP A 91 3.93 -12.10 6.15
CA ASP A 91 4.11 -13.04 7.26
C ASP A 91 4.99 -12.50 8.40
N GLU A 92 5.56 -11.31 8.25
CA GLU A 92 6.35 -10.65 9.27
C GLU A 92 5.52 -10.35 10.53
N VAL A 93 6.19 -10.35 11.69
CA VAL A 93 5.61 -10.06 13.00
C VAL A 93 6.45 -8.99 13.69
N ASP A 94 5.79 -7.95 14.23
CA ASP A 94 6.44 -6.85 14.97
C ASP A 94 7.63 -6.23 14.22
N ALA A 95 7.53 -6.11 12.89
CA ALA A 95 8.65 -5.75 12.03
C ALA A 95 8.70 -4.25 11.68
N TYR A 96 7.53 -3.60 11.60
CA TYR A 96 7.40 -2.25 11.06
C TYR A 96 6.85 -1.27 12.09
N ASP A 97 7.40 -0.07 12.13
CA ASP A 97 6.88 1.03 12.94
C ASP A 97 5.67 1.70 12.26
N GLY A 98 5.62 1.61 10.93
CA GLY A 98 4.50 2.07 10.13
C GLY A 98 4.24 1.20 8.92
N ILE A 99 2.97 1.04 8.52
CA ILE A 99 2.55 0.41 7.28
C ILE A 99 1.75 1.42 6.46
N TRP A 100 2.19 1.64 5.24
CA TRP A 100 1.55 2.56 4.29
C TRP A 100 0.93 1.76 3.14
N ALA A 101 -0.40 1.74 3.06
CA ALA A 101 -1.17 1.04 2.03
C ALA A 101 -2.07 2.04 1.27
N CYS A 102 -1.43 2.92 0.49
CA CYS A 102 -2.10 3.99 -0.23
C CYS A 102 -2.74 3.47 -1.51
N ALA A 103 -4.07 3.44 -1.57
CA ALA A 103 -4.85 2.99 -2.72
C ALA A 103 -4.38 1.64 -3.30
N SER A 104 -3.95 0.72 -2.44
CA SER A 104 -3.38 -0.57 -2.81
C SER A 104 -4.28 -1.76 -2.43
N ILE A 105 -4.54 -1.98 -1.14
CA ILE A 105 -5.33 -3.11 -0.65
C ILE A 105 -6.83 -3.02 -1.02
N LEU A 106 -7.27 -1.88 -1.50
CA LEU A 106 -8.63 -1.69 -2.03
C LEU A 106 -8.95 -2.57 -3.25
N HIS A 107 -7.95 -3.23 -3.83
CA HIS A 107 -8.11 -4.17 -4.94
C HIS A 107 -8.37 -5.62 -4.51
N LEU A 108 -8.42 -5.89 -3.22
CA LEU A 108 -8.75 -7.20 -2.67
C LEU A 108 -10.27 -7.38 -2.52
N HIS A 109 -10.74 -8.62 -2.63
CA HIS A 109 -12.10 -8.97 -2.23
C HIS A 109 -12.30 -8.77 -0.72
N TYR A 110 -13.52 -8.53 -0.29
CA TYR A 110 -13.83 -8.22 1.11
C TYR A 110 -13.28 -9.26 2.10
N GLY A 111 -13.42 -10.56 1.80
CA GLY A 111 -12.88 -11.63 2.65
C GLY A 111 -11.35 -11.65 2.72
N GLU A 112 -10.68 -11.43 1.58
CA GLU A 112 -9.21 -11.31 1.55
C GLU A 112 -8.72 -10.07 2.28
N LEU A 113 -9.50 -8.98 2.22
CA LEU A 113 -9.17 -7.72 2.90
C LEU A 113 -9.11 -7.90 4.42
N GLN A 114 -10.04 -8.69 5.01
CA GLN A 114 -10.02 -9.03 6.43
C GLN A 114 -8.75 -9.77 6.81
N ASP A 115 -8.38 -10.80 6.05
CA ASP A 115 -7.18 -11.59 6.29
C ASP A 115 -5.90 -10.75 6.18
N VAL A 116 -5.81 -9.90 5.17
CA VAL A 116 -4.65 -9.02 4.95
C VAL A 116 -4.54 -7.95 6.04
N LEU A 117 -5.65 -7.36 6.46
CA LEU A 117 -5.64 -6.43 7.61
C LEU A 117 -5.16 -7.11 8.90
N GLY A 118 -5.59 -8.36 9.15
CA GLY A 118 -5.07 -9.15 10.27
C GLY A 118 -3.57 -9.41 10.19
N LYS A 119 -3.03 -9.64 8.99
CA LYS A 119 -1.58 -9.75 8.74
C LYS A 119 -0.85 -8.43 8.97
N MET A 120 -1.40 -7.30 8.49
CA MET A 120 -0.84 -5.96 8.74
C MET A 120 -0.80 -5.64 10.25
N MET A 121 -1.85 -6.00 11.00
CA MET A 121 -1.88 -5.82 12.46
C MET A 121 -0.82 -6.65 13.19
N ARG A 122 -0.47 -7.84 12.68
CA ARG A 122 0.64 -8.64 13.23
C ARG A 122 2.01 -8.11 12.83
N ALA A 123 2.13 -7.53 11.63
CA ALA A 123 3.40 -7.04 11.10
C ALA A 123 3.80 -5.68 11.69
N VAL A 124 2.84 -4.86 12.09
CA VAL A 124 3.09 -3.57 12.75
C VAL A 124 3.46 -3.81 14.21
N LYS A 125 4.45 -3.06 14.71
CA LYS A 125 4.86 -3.09 16.11
C LYS A 125 3.81 -2.48 17.03
N ASP A 126 3.93 -2.77 18.34
CA ASP A 126 3.15 -2.08 19.36
C ASP A 126 3.31 -0.56 19.25
N ASN A 127 2.20 0.17 19.27
CA ASN A 127 2.12 1.61 19.04
C ASN A 127 2.52 2.08 17.63
N GLY A 128 2.67 1.16 16.67
CA GLY A 128 2.88 1.49 15.29
C GLY A 128 1.62 2.05 14.62
N VAL A 129 1.76 2.52 13.40
CA VAL A 129 0.69 3.21 12.67
C VAL A 129 0.43 2.52 11.33
N ILE A 130 -0.83 2.25 11.03
CA ILE A 130 -1.26 1.77 9.72
C ILE A 130 -2.04 2.89 9.02
N TYR A 131 -1.64 3.21 7.80
CA TYR A 131 -2.40 4.06 6.88
C TYR A 131 -2.97 3.19 5.77
N THR A 132 -4.26 3.35 5.52
CA THR A 132 -4.95 2.77 4.36
C THR A 132 -5.82 3.81 3.69
N SER A 133 -6.03 3.68 2.37
CA SER A 133 -6.99 4.51 1.66
C SER A 133 -7.84 3.68 0.71
N PHE A 134 -9.13 4.02 0.67
CA PHE A 134 -10.15 3.39 -0.15
C PHE A 134 -10.91 4.45 -0.94
N LYS A 135 -11.59 4.05 -2.01
CA LYS A 135 -12.67 4.87 -2.56
C LYS A 135 -13.85 4.86 -1.60
N TYR A 136 -14.47 6.02 -1.41
CA TYR A 136 -15.62 6.14 -0.53
C TYR A 136 -16.87 5.52 -1.15
N GLY A 137 -17.54 4.65 -0.42
CA GLY A 137 -18.78 4.00 -0.82
C GLY A 137 -18.87 2.55 -0.39
N THR A 138 -19.84 1.83 -0.95
CA THR A 138 -20.15 0.44 -0.62
C THR A 138 -19.97 -0.53 -1.80
N PHE A 139 -19.52 -0.01 -2.95
CA PHE A 139 -19.36 -0.83 -4.15
C PHE A 139 -18.28 -1.90 -3.95
N GLU A 140 -18.55 -3.08 -4.50
CA GLU A 140 -17.56 -4.15 -4.63
C GLU A 140 -17.69 -4.79 -6.02
N GLY A 141 -16.58 -4.87 -6.76
CA GLY A 141 -16.58 -5.44 -8.11
C GLY A 141 -15.53 -4.83 -9.03
N GLU A 142 -15.63 -5.15 -10.31
CA GLU A 142 -14.70 -4.66 -11.33
C GLU A 142 -15.09 -3.27 -11.86
N ARG A 143 -14.08 -2.40 -12.03
CA ARG A 143 -14.16 -1.11 -12.74
C ARG A 143 -12.91 -0.94 -13.59
N ASN A 144 -13.09 -0.71 -14.88
CA ASN A 144 -11.98 -0.42 -15.80
C ASN A 144 -10.83 -1.44 -15.73
N GLY A 145 -11.17 -2.73 -15.66
CA GLY A 145 -10.20 -3.83 -15.63
C GLY A 145 -9.52 -4.09 -14.28
N ARG A 146 -9.96 -3.43 -13.22
CA ARG A 146 -9.47 -3.63 -11.84
C ARG A 146 -10.62 -3.92 -10.90
N TYR A 147 -10.37 -4.78 -9.92
CA TYR A 147 -11.31 -5.01 -8.84
C TYR A 147 -11.20 -3.92 -7.78
N PHE A 148 -12.33 -3.53 -7.19
CA PHE A 148 -12.39 -2.53 -6.12
C PHE A 148 -13.34 -2.99 -5.03
N THR A 149 -12.90 -2.82 -3.79
CA THR A 149 -13.72 -2.86 -2.59
C THR A 149 -13.74 -1.46 -2.01
N ASP A 150 -14.82 -0.71 -2.25
CA ASP A 150 -14.99 0.62 -1.68
C ASP A 150 -15.39 0.48 -0.20
N CYS A 151 -14.99 1.44 0.62
CA CYS A 151 -15.32 1.47 2.04
C CYS A 151 -15.93 2.82 2.42
N ASP A 152 -17.04 2.77 3.13
CA ASP A 152 -17.52 3.84 3.99
C ASP A 152 -17.11 3.57 5.46
N GLU A 153 -17.47 4.43 6.38
CA GLU A 153 -17.11 4.32 7.78
C GLU A 153 -17.67 3.04 8.43
N ALA A 154 -18.89 2.64 8.04
CA ALA A 154 -19.55 1.46 8.59
C ALA A 154 -18.84 0.17 8.15
N LYS A 155 -18.52 0.05 6.86
CA LYS A 155 -17.81 -1.10 6.29
C LYS A 155 -16.38 -1.19 6.85
N LEU A 156 -15.69 -0.05 6.96
CA LEU A 156 -14.35 -0.04 7.56
C LEU A 156 -14.39 -0.44 9.04
N ALA A 157 -15.36 0.06 9.81
CA ALA A 157 -15.52 -0.32 11.21
C ALA A 157 -15.84 -1.82 11.37
N GLU A 158 -16.59 -2.42 10.45
CA GLU A 158 -16.84 -3.86 10.44
C GLU A 158 -15.56 -4.67 10.16
N LEU A 159 -14.78 -4.27 9.14
CA LEU A 159 -13.47 -4.89 8.84
C LEU A 159 -12.54 -4.87 10.05
N LEU A 160 -12.48 -3.75 10.77
CA LEU A 160 -11.59 -3.60 11.94
C LEU A 160 -12.06 -4.34 13.20
N LYS A 161 -13.31 -4.82 13.26
CA LYS A 161 -13.77 -5.68 14.37
C LYS A 161 -13.20 -7.10 14.33
N CYS A 162 -12.71 -7.50 13.17
CA CYS A 162 -12.22 -8.87 12.93
C CYS A 162 -10.68 -8.99 13.06
N VAL A 163 -9.99 -7.91 13.39
CA VAL A 163 -8.53 -7.83 13.48
C VAL A 163 -8.05 -7.34 14.85
#